data_930e5669ae851f41bb9651a8f6753268
#
_entry.id   930e5669ae851f41bb9651a8f6753268
#
_cell.length_a   1.000
_cell.length_b   1.000
_cell.length_c   1.000
_cell.angle_alpha   90.00
_cell.angle_beta   90.00
_cell.angle_gamma   90.00
#
_symmetry.space_group_name_H-M   'P 1'
#
loop_
_entity.id
_entity.type
_entity.pdbx_description
1 polymer ?
#
loop_
_entity_poly.entity_id
_entity_poly.type
_entity_poly.pdbx_seq_one_letter_code
_entity_poly.pdbx_strand_id
1 'polypeptide(L)'
;MKTPLLRSLFVLSVALGLPIFSLLAFSQEEPTSSVWSLWLGGHYTGYEDFSKKVGEFDRGKEEAVPEISLSFSGYRGDQSLDFFGHYYDPKRISFSLTGRSKDILSGLVSYRSFYRQRATDLLENLMAREAVDQENNPGGKMFTYEHEVPDADFGYTRHEIESDFQVKVPGSAKFKIIAAHRSILEKGDDQKVVSMHCSSCHMVSKSAEVDRRTHTVSAGIEIDPGPLFLSYIGTFRSFKSEAPPPEEHYDRAEHPVKDGDPTNFASNVIFHDTLIAFGQMSENQKMAHTLKMKTEVGKSKILGSFTNTQAKNKFAELKIESNSGGLKYVFSPNLKTRFVALASLSRIENDEVPIDLPAWRGGDPAQFDYIRYSNLTRTIAKASAEFIYQPHRKYRLFFSAGYEGTKTDDYPTYGADGKTTKLKFSAGVKYRPNLRFSGRFKYFFENTDDPFSPYEQLFERSGKTLGSPFYYFQRDSLRYGSITNQPTNLHGVDFTINFRPNRKTNMSAGLRASLETNGETDSLDFERTKLQPQVSANFAPTPRWNLFGSISYAYDKSNGLAVVAMMDG
;
A
#
# COMPACT_ATOMS: atom_id res chain seq x y z
N MET A 1 -19.46 14.62 23.27
CA MET A 1 -20.70 14.78 22.46
C MET A 1 -20.81 13.60 21.51
N LYS A 2 -21.78 12.70 21.74
CA LYS A 2 -22.01 11.51 20.88
C LYS A 2 -22.50 11.99 19.52
N THR A 3 -21.72 11.80 18.50
CA THR A 3 -21.99 12.32 17.16
C THR A 3 -23.21 11.66 16.52
N PRO A 4 -24.28 12.41 16.21
CA PRO A 4 -25.48 11.89 15.56
C PRO A 4 -25.24 11.34 14.15
N LEU A 5 -24.12 11.70 13.53
CA LEU A 5 -23.78 11.30 12.15
C LEU A 5 -23.62 9.78 11.96
N LEU A 6 -23.09 9.06 12.96
CA LEU A 6 -22.90 7.60 12.86
C LEU A 6 -24.22 6.83 12.92
N ARG A 7 -25.15 7.28 13.77
CA ARG A 7 -26.52 6.74 13.79
C ARG A 7 -27.23 7.02 12.46
N SER A 8 -27.02 8.20 11.90
CA SER A 8 -27.64 8.59 10.63
C SER A 8 -27.10 7.81 9.43
N LEU A 9 -25.80 7.51 9.37
CA LEU A 9 -25.21 6.73 8.26
C LEU A 9 -25.54 5.24 8.37
N PHE A 10 -25.58 4.67 9.58
CA PHE A 10 -26.05 3.30 9.81
C PHE A 10 -27.53 3.18 9.47
N VAL A 11 -28.35 4.13 9.93
CA VAL A 11 -29.78 4.23 9.61
C VAL A 11 -29.97 4.46 8.10
N LEU A 12 -29.11 5.23 7.43
CA LEU A 12 -29.17 5.46 5.98
C LEU A 12 -28.82 4.19 5.19
N SER A 13 -27.81 3.42 5.64
CA SER A 13 -27.43 2.14 5.01
C SER A 13 -28.53 1.09 5.18
N VAL A 14 -29.14 1.02 6.36
CA VAL A 14 -30.27 0.14 6.66
C VAL A 14 -31.56 0.68 6.03
N ALA A 15 -31.78 1.99 6.03
CA ALA A 15 -32.96 2.60 5.44
C ALA A 15 -32.96 2.61 3.90
N LEU A 16 -31.80 2.64 3.26
CA LEU A 16 -31.68 2.40 1.80
C LEU A 16 -31.79 0.90 1.47
N GLY A 17 -31.33 0.01 2.37
CA GLY A 17 -31.45 -1.44 2.19
C GLY A 17 -32.88 -1.95 2.36
N LEU A 18 -33.62 -1.51 3.38
CA LEU A 18 -34.97 -1.99 3.68
C LEU A 18 -35.99 -1.79 2.57
N PRO A 19 -36.09 -0.63 1.86
CA PRO A 19 -37.02 -0.49 0.75
C PRO A 19 -36.61 -1.32 -0.47
N ILE A 20 -35.34 -1.66 -0.64
CA ILE A 20 -34.88 -2.57 -1.70
C ILE A 20 -35.42 -3.97 -1.44
N PHE A 21 -35.47 -4.42 -0.19
CA PHE A 21 -35.98 -5.73 0.20
C PHE A 21 -37.51 -5.78 0.18
N SER A 22 -38.18 -4.68 0.49
CA SER A 22 -39.65 -4.61 0.41
C SER A 22 -40.15 -4.61 -1.04
N LEU A 23 -39.43 -4.04 -2.00
CA LEU A 23 -39.73 -4.11 -3.43
C LEU A 23 -39.61 -5.54 -4.00
N LEU A 24 -38.76 -6.38 -3.38
CA LEU A 24 -38.64 -7.80 -3.75
C LEU A 24 -39.79 -8.67 -3.23
N ALA A 25 -40.57 -8.20 -2.25
CA ALA A 25 -41.60 -8.99 -1.57
C ALA A 25 -42.99 -8.92 -2.19
N PHE A 26 -43.30 -8.00 -3.10
CA PHE A 26 -44.67 -7.64 -3.47
C PHE A 26 -45.06 -7.78 -4.95
N SER A 27 -44.49 -8.71 -5.72
CA SER A 27 -45.04 -8.98 -7.07
C SER A 27 -45.59 -10.39 -7.18
N GLN A 28 -46.82 -10.51 -7.73
CA GLN A 28 -47.51 -11.79 -7.93
C GLN A 28 -47.05 -12.56 -9.18
N GLU A 29 -47.06 -13.89 -9.08
CA GLU A 29 -47.19 -14.91 -10.16
C GLU A 29 -45.99 -15.23 -11.06
N GLU A 30 -44.77 -15.28 -10.57
CA GLU A 30 -43.69 -15.99 -11.28
C GLU A 30 -43.11 -17.15 -10.44
N PRO A 31 -42.56 -18.21 -11.05
CA PRO A 31 -42.02 -19.34 -10.31
C PRO A 31 -40.89 -18.91 -9.39
N THR A 32 -41.05 -19.13 -8.11
CA THR A 32 -40.05 -18.89 -7.08
C THR A 32 -39.28 -20.17 -6.81
N SER A 33 -37.97 -20.08 -6.85
CA SER A 33 -37.10 -21.14 -6.33
C SER A 33 -36.24 -20.58 -5.19
N SER A 34 -36.12 -21.35 -4.12
CA SER A 34 -35.23 -21.00 -3.00
C SER A 34 -34.46 -22.21 -2.54
N VAL A 35 -33.22 -21.97 -2.16
CA VAL A 35 -32.32 -22.99 -1.60
C VAL A 35 -31.79 -22.46 -0.27
N TRP A 36 -31.87 -23.32 0.74
CA TRP A 36 -31.32 -23.08 2.06
C TRP A 36 -30.22 -24.08 2.36
N SER A 37 -29.17 -23.63 2.99
CA SER A 37 -28.12 -24.49 3.55
C SER A 37 -27.77 -24.03 4.96
N LEU A 38 -27.86 -24.96 5.90
CA LEU A 38 -27.39 -24.77 7.27
C LEU A 38 -26.26 -25.75 7.53
N TRP A 39 -25.13 -25.23 7.96
CA TRP A 39 -24.01 -26.03 8.40
C TRP A 39 -23.76 -25.74 9.89
N LEU A 40 -23.61 -26.81 10.67
CA LEU A 40 -23.30 -26.76 12.10
C LEU A 40 -22.03 -27.57 12.34
N GLY A 41 -21.11 -26.99 13.06
CA GLY A 41 -19.84 -27.60 13.41
C GLY A 41 -19.23 -26.95 14.63
N GLY A 42 -17.96 -27.17 14.78
CA GLY A 42 -17.16 -26.54 15.81
C GLY A 42 -15.69 -26.73 15.50
N HIS A 43 -14.89 -25.89 16.07
CA HIS A 43 -13.43 -26.00 16.00
C HIS A 43 -12.83 -25.94 17.40
N TYR A 44 -11.64 -26.49 17.52
CA TYR A 44 -10.81 -26.39 18.70
C TYR A 44 -9.47 -25.82 18.29
N THR A 45 -9.05 -24.77 18.99
CA THR A 45 -7.71 -24.19 18.83
C THR A 45 -6.85 -24.65 20.00
N GLY A 46 -5.74 -25.32 19.72
CA GLY A 46 -4.72 -25.69 20.68
C GLY A 46 -3.35 -25.24 20.20
N TYR A 47 -2.48 -24.89 21.13
CA TYR A 47 -1.09 -24.49 20.83
C TYR A 47 -0.17 -24.94 21.95
N GLU A 48 1.06 -25.30 21.60
CA GLU A 48 2.08 -25.69 22.59
C GLU A 48 2.95 -24.53 23.05
N ASP A 49 3.25 -23.59 22.14
CA ASP A 49 4.10 -22.42 22.39
C ASP A 49 3.61 -21.20 21.62
N PHE A 50 3.96 -19.98 22.08
CA PHE A 50 3.69 -18.72 21.41
C PHE A 50 2.23 -18.50 20.99
N SER A 51 1.32 -18.67 21.94
CA SER A 51 -0.11 -18.40 21.76
C SER A 51 -0.41 -17.06 21.06
N LYS A 52 0.36 -16.04 21.40
CA LYS A 52 0.18 -14.68 20.86
C LYS A 52 0.48 -14.57 19.36
N LYS A 53 1.34 -15.42 18.81
CA LYS A 53 1.59 -15.48 17.37
C LYS A 53 0.48 -16.20 16.60
N VAL A 54 -0.09 -17.23 17.18
CA VAL A 54 -1.27 -17.91 16.63
C VAL A 54 -2.46 -16.95 16.63
N GLY A 55 -2.61 -16.13 17.65
CA GLY A 55 -3.65 -15.13 17.77
C GLY A 55 -3.68 -14.04 16.69
N GLU A 56 -2.60 -13.87 15.90
CA GLU A 56 -2.65 -13.03 14.69
C GLU A 56 -3.55 -13.64 13.62
N PHE A 57 -3.73 -14.95 13.60
CA PHE A 57 -4.49 -15.71 12.61
C PHE A 57 -5.78 -16.29 13.17
N ASP A 58 -5.78 -16.64 14.46
CA ASP A 58 -6.93 -17.15 15.18
C ASP A 58 -6.92 -16.62 16.63
N ARG A 59 -7.97 -16.90 17.42
CA ARG A 59 -7.95 -16.56 18.85
C ARG A 59 -6.88 -17.40 19.55
N GLY A 60 -5.95 -16.72 20.21
CA GLY A 60 -4.89 -17.38 20.97
C GLY A 60 -5.36 -17.95 22.31
N LYS A 61 -6.56 -18.57 22.35
CA LYS A 61 -7.12 -19.24 23.51
C LYS A 61 -7.44 -20.69 23.16
N GLU A 62 -7.04 -21.59 24.06
CA GLU A 62 -7.41 -22.99 23.96
C GLU A 62 -8.88 -23.16 24.34
N GLU A 63 -9.72 -23.23 23.36
CA GLU A 63 -11.16 -23.42 23.57
C GLU A 63 -11.82 -24.13 22.38
N ALA A 64 -12.89 -24.84 22.69
CA ALA A 64 -13.81 -25.38 21.69
C ALA A 64 -14.93 -24.37 21.45
N VAL A 65 -15.13 -24.00 20.19
CA VAL A 65 -16.13 -22.99 19.81
C VAL A 65 -17.10 -23.60 18.79
N PRO A 66 -18.42 -23.43 18.95
CA PRO A 66 -19.39 -23.80 17.93
C PRO A 66 -19.23 -22.90 16.70
N GLU A 67 -19.43 -23.47 15.54
CA GLU A 67 -19.36 -22.78 14.26
C GLU A 67 -20.65 -22.99 13.48
N ILE A 68 -21.23 -21.91 12.95
CA ILE A 68 -22.52 -21.95 12.27
C ILE A 68 -22.41 -21.18 10.97
N SER A 69 -22.84 -21.81 9.87
CA SER A 69 -23.04 -21.11 8.59
C SER A 69 -24.46 -21.29 8.10
N LEU A 70 -25.03 -20.19 7.62
CA LEU A 70 -26.36 -20.17 7.00
C LEU A 70 -26.25 -19.51 5.63
N SER A 71 -26.75 -20.18 4.61
CA SER A 71 -26.92 -19.56 3.30
C SER A 71 -28.36 -19.68 2.81
N PHE A 72 -28.77 -18.68 2.08
CA PHE A 72 -30.04 -18.61 1.40
C PHE A 72 -29.83 -18.00 0.02
N SER A 73 -30.40 -18.64 -1.01
CA SER A 73 -30.48 -18.10 -2.36
C SER A 73 -31.93 -18.23 -2.85
N GLY A 74 -32.53 -17.10 -3.20
CA GLY A 74 -33.89 -17.03 -3.72
C GLY A 74 -33.94 -16.35 -5.09
N TYR A 75 -34.70 -16.90 -5.99
CA TYR A 75 -34.88 -16.40 -7.35
C TYR A 75 -36.37 -16.30 -7.68
N ARG A 76 -36.75 -15.20 -8.31
CA ARG A 76 -38.11 -14.96 -8.81
C ARG A 76 -38.04 -14.14 -10.09
N GLY A 77 -38.24 -14.79 -11.25
CA GLY A 77 -38.01 -14.15 -12.54
C GLY A 77 -36.63 -13.52 -12.63
N ASP A 78 -36.57 -12.23 -12.92
CA ASP A 78 -35.31 -11.45 -13.01
C ASP A 78 -34.85 -10.90 -11.66
N GLN A 79 -35.37 -11.39 -10.55
CA GLN A 79 -34.98 -10.98 -9.21
C GLN A 79 -34.19 -12.07 -8.51
N SER A 80 -33.14 -11.69 -7.79
CA SER A 80 -32.38 -12.61 -6.94
C SER A 80 -32.05 -11.98 -5.60
N LEU A 81 -32.03 -12.82 -4.58
CA LEU A 81 -31.58 -12.47 -3.24
C LEU A 81 -30.72 -13.60 -2.71
N ASP A 82 -29.47 -13.26 -2.38
CA ASP A 82 -28.51 -14.17 -1.79
C ASP A 82 -28.09 -13.66 -0.42
N PHE A 83 -28.21 -14.49 0.58
CA PHE A 83 -27.74 -14.24 1.94
C PHE A 83 -26.73 -15.31 2.33
N PHE A 84 -25.65 -14.87 2.96
CA PHE A 84 -24.69 -15.74 3.63
C PHE A 84 -24.37 -15.16 5.00
N GLY A 85 -24.45 -15.98 6.04
CA GLY A 85 -24.06 -15.66 7.40
C GLY A 85 -23.14 -16.74 7.96
N HIS A 86 -22.08 -16.33 8.62
CA HIS A 86 -21.12 -17.21 9.24
C HIS A 86 -20.74 -16.69 10.63
N TYR A 87 -20.94 -17.51 11.62
CA TYR A 87 -20.47 -17.33 12.99
C TYR A 87 -19.34 -18.32 13.22
N TYR A 88 -18.13 -17.81 13.34
CA TYR A 88 -16.94 -18.60 13.66
C TYR A 88 -16.67 -18.57 15.16
N ASP A 89 -16.71 -17.41 15.78
CA ASP A 89 -16.59 -17.17 17.23
C ASP A 89 -17.25 -15.82 17.61
N PRO A 90 -17.41 -15.48 18.90
CA PRO A 90 -18.05 -14.21 19.33
C PRO A 90 -17.43 -12.93 18.78
N LYS A 91 -16.16 -12.97 18.35
CA LYS A 91 -15.45 -11.82 17.79
C LYS A 91 -15.25 -11.93 16.28
N ARG A 92 -15.60 -13.06 15.67
CA ARG A 92 -15.43 -13.34 14.24
C ARG A 92 -16.76 -13.77 13.61
N ILE A 93 -17.49 -12.78 13.18
CA ILE A 93 -18.82 -12.94 12.58
C ILE A 93 -18.77 -12.29 11.19
N SER A 94 -19.38 -12.90 10.22
CA SER A 94 -19.59 -12.29 8.91
C SER A 94 -20.99 -12.58 8.37
N PHE A 95 -21.54 -11.60 7.68
CA PHE A 95 -22.71 -11.82 6.83
C PHE A 95 -22.61 -10.97 5.55
N SER A 96 -23.25 -11.45 4.53
CA SER A 96 -23.43 -10.71 3.27
C SER A 96 -24.82 -10.91 2.74
N LEU A 97 -25.34 -9.86 2.13
CA LEU A 97 -26.65 -9.84 1.50
C LEU A 97 -26.51 -9.18 0.14
N THR A 98 -26.76 -9.93 -0.92
CA THR A 98 -26.70 -9.46 -2.29
C THR A 98 -28.09 -9.53 -2.89
N GLY A 99 -28.55 -8.43 -3.48
CA GLY A 99 -29.84 -8.36 -4.14
C GLY A 99 -29.73 -7.82 -5.56
N ARG A 100 -30.54 -8.37 -6.46
CA ARG A 100 -30.68 -7.87 -7.83
C ARG A 100 -32.13 -7.84 -8.22
N SER A 101 -32.58 -6.80 -8.89
CA SER A 101 -33.94 -6.66 -9.39
C SER A 101 -33.95 -6.11 -10.81
N LYS A 102 -34.49 -6.89 -11.75
CA LYS A 102 -34.79 -6.52 -13.15
C LYS A 102 -33.66 -5.80 -13.89
N ASP A 103 -32.42 -6.18 -13.66
CA ASP A 103 -31.28 -5.45 -14.25
C ASP A 103 -31.24 -3.94 -13.94
N ILE A 104 -32.22 -3.43 -13.15
CA ILE A 104 -32.34 -2.02 -12.79
C ILE A 104 -31.54 -1.73 -11.52
N LEU A 105 -31.65 -2.58 -10.51
CA LEU A 105 -31.06 -2.40 -9.20
C LEU A 105 -30.20 -3.59 -8.85
N SER A 106 -28.99 -3.35 -8.39
CA SER A 106 -28.16 -4.33 -7.69
C SER A 106 -27.56 -3.72 -6.45
N GLY A 107 -27.47 -4.51 -5.40
CA GLY A 107 -26.88 -4.07 -4.13
C GLY A 107 -26.20 -5.20 -3.39
N LEU A 108 -25.16 -4.84 -2.66
CA LEU A 108 -24.45 -5.66 -1.69
C LEU A 108 -24.39 -4.92 -0.36
N VAL A 109 -24.71 -5.62 0.72
CA VAL A 109 -24.39 -5.18 2.07
C VAL A 109 -23.67 -6.30 2.76
N SER A 110 -22.52 -6.03 3.34
CA SER A 110 -21.75 -7.00 4.09
C SER A 110 -21.26 -6.43 5.41
N TYR A 111 -21.11 -7.31 6.36
CA TYR A 111 -20.48 -7.05 7.65
C TYR A 111 -19.53 -8.18 7.96
N ARG A 112 -18.39 -7.83 8.52
CA ARG A 112 -17.47 -8.78 9.15
C ARG A 112 -16.84 -8.19 10.38
N SER A 113 -16.65 -9.01 11.37
CA SER A 113 -15.80 -8.72 12.52
C SER A 113 -14.70 -9.76 12.64
N PHE A 114 -13.57 -9.34 13.17
CA PHE A 114 -12.52 -10.24 13.60
C PHE A 114 -11.69 -9.59 14.71
N TYR A 115 -11.23 -10.41 15.60
CA TYR A 115 -10.31 -10.01 16.66
C TYR A 115 -8.88 -10.19 16.16
N ARG A 116 -8.07 -9.18 16.38
CA ARG A 116 -6.64 -9.23 16.12
C ARG A 116 -5.91 -9.17 17.45
N GLN A 117 -5.42 -10.30 17.88
CA GLN A 117 -4.52 -10.36 19.03
C GLN A 117 -3.18 -9.76 18.63
N ARG A 118 -2.57 -9.02 19.55
CA ARG A 118 -1.23 -8.45 19.38
C ARG A 118 -0.27 -9.16 20.31
N ALA A 119 0.93 -9.42 19.80
CA ALA A 119 2.01 -9.90 20.66
C ALA A 119 2.42 -8.79 21.62
N THR A 120 2.65 -9.14 22.88
CA THR A 120 3.27 -8.25 23.86
C THR A 120 4.78 -8.36 23.71
N ASP A 121 5.44 -7.23 23.49
CA ASP A 121 6.89 -7.16 23.58
C ASP A 121 7.29 -6.95 25.03
N LEU A 122 7.92 -7.95 25.63
CA LEU A 122 8.39 -7.88 27.03
C LEU A 122 9.69 -7.07 27.17
N LEU A 123 10.23 -6.55 26.07
CA LEU A 123 11.48 -5.78 26.00
C LEU A 123 12.73 -6.57 26.46
N GLU A 124 12.61 -7.86 26.72
CA GLU A 124 13.70 -8.71 27.22
C GLU A 124 14.83 -8.90 26.23
N ASN A 125 14.59 -8.68 24.95
CA ASN A 125 15.59 -8.76 23.88
C ASN A 125 16.44 -7.52 23.73
N LEU A 126 16.15 -6.46 24.46
CA LEU A 126 17.01 -5.31 24.54
C LEU A 126 18.27 -5.73 25.26
N MET A 127 19.37 -5.87 24.53
CA MET A 127 20.68 -6.11 25.14
C MET A 127 21.03 -4.89 25.99
N ALA A 128 20.68 -4.96 27.25
CA ALA A 128 21.20 -4.05 28.25
C ALA A 128 22.71 -4.27 28.29
N ARG A 129 23.47 -3.36 27.70
CA ARG A 129 24.91 -3.35 27.88
C ARG A 129 25.14 -2.71 29.25
N GLU A 130 25.61 -3.49 30.19
CA GLU A 130 26.24 -2.91 31.37
C GLU A 130 27.36 -2.02 30.87
N ALA A 131 27.29 -0.74 31.17
CA ALA A 131 28.39 0.19 30.93
C ALA A 131 29.50 -0.17 31.94
N VAL A 132 30.45 -0.97 31.47
CA VAL A 132 31.54 -1.49 32.32
C VAL A 132 32.52 -0.38 32.75
N ASP A 133 32.55 0.75 32.01
CA ASP A 133 33.40 1.87 32.34
C ASP A 133 32.89 3.14 31.66
N GLN A 134 32.20 3.99 32.42
CA GLN A 134 31.67 5.26 31.92
C GLN A 134 32.74 6.31 31.62
N GLU A 135 33.91 6.23 32.28
CA GLU A 135 35.00 7.18 32.04
C GLU A 135 35.72 6.94 30.73
N ASN A 136 35.88 5.67 30.34
CA ASN A 136 36.65 5.29 29.15
C ASN A 136 35.79 4.93 27.95
N ASN A 137 34.49 4.72 28.15
CA ASN A 137 33.55 4.43 27.07
C ASN A 137 32.24 5.21 27.25
N PRO A 138 32.26 6.53 27.04
CA PRO A 138 31.07 7.37 27.20
C PRO A 138 29.94 7.04 26.20
N GLY A 139 30.21 6.21 25.20
CA GLY A 139 29.22 5.68 24.30
C GLY A 139 28.57 4.36 24.75
N GLY A 140 29.00 3.80 25.88
CA GLY A 140 28.38 2.62 26.49
C GLY A 140 27.07 2.99 27.16
N LYS A 141 26.00 3.08 26.38
CA LYS A 141 24.68 3.40 26.91
C LYS A 141 24.08 2.15 27.54
N MET A 142 23.71 2.23 28.81
CA MET A 142 22.81 1.28 29.42
C MET A 142 21.40 1.54 28.90
N PHE A 143 20.76 0.49 28.35
CA PHE A 143 19.32 0.51 28.12
C PHE A 143 18.65 -0.08 29.33
N THR A 144 17.88 0.72 30.04
CA THR A 144 16.91 0.22 31.03
C THR A 144 15.56 0.10 30.35
N TYR A 145 14.73 -0.80 30.82
CA TYR A 145 13.37 -0.96 30.32
C TYR A 145 12.39 -1.14 31.48
N GLU A 146 11.21 -0.62 31.26
CA GLU A 146 10.08 -0.75 32.17
C GLU A 146 8.85 -1.19 31.38
N HIS A 147 8.21 -2.24 31.86
CA HIS A 147 6.98 -2.75 31.28
C HIS A 147 5.86 -2.60 32.29
N GLU A 148 5.00 -1.58 32.12
CA GLU A 148 3.93 -1.28 33.08
C GLU A 148 2.86 -2.37 33.18
N VAL A 149 2.62 -3.10 32.09
CA VAL A 149 1.56 -4.12 31.98
C VAL A 149 2.04 -5.40 31.28
N PRO A 150 3.01 -6.12 31.89
CA PRO A 150 3.64 -7.29 31.24
C PRO A 150 2.65 -8.43 30.92
N ASP A 151 1.60 -8.58 31.72
CA ASP A 151 0.59 -9.64 31.60
C ASP A 151 -0.61 -9.24 30.73
N ALA A 152 -0.59 -8.08 30.10
CA ALA A 152 -1.71 -7.60 29.30
C ALA A 152 -1.90 -8.45 28.03
N ASP A 153 -3.13 -8.81 27.76
CA ASP A 153 -3.57 -9.41 26.51
C ASP A 153 -3.96 -8.30 25.52
N PHE A 154 -2.99 -7.76 24.79
CA PHE A 154 -3.24 -6.74 23.78
C PHE A 154 -3.98 -7.31 22.59
N GLY A 155 -4.90 -6.54 22.07
CA GLY A 155 -5.62 -6.86 20.84
C GLY A 155 -6.85 -5.98 20.67
N TYR A 156 -7.35 -5.93 19.44
CA TYR A 156 -8.53 -5.15 19.11
C TYR A 156 -9.47 -5.92 18.19
N THR A 157 -10.76 -5.65 18.33
CA THR A 157 -11.78 -6.14 17.42
C THR A 157 -11.99 -5.11 16.30
N ARG A 158 -11.89 -5.59 15.07
CA ARG A 158 -12.19 -4.82 13.87
C ARG A 158 -13.56 -5.21 13.35
N HIS A 159 -14.42 -4.21 13.19
CA HIS A 159 -15.73 -4.32 12.56
C HIS A 159 -15.66 -3.61 11.20
N GLU A 160 -16.13 -4.26 10.16
CA GLU A 160 -16.17 -3.69 8.83
C GLU A 160 -17.57 -3.86 8.24
N ILE A 161 -18.14 -2.74 7.81
CA ILE A 161 -19.41 -2.68 7.07
C ILE A 161 -19.10 -2.18 5.67
N GLU A 162 -19.59 -2.87 4.66
CA GLU A 162 -19.46 -2.48 3.27
C GLU A 162 -20.83 -2.54 2.59
N SER A 163 -21.15 -1.52 1.82
CA SER A 163 -22.35 -1.49 0.99
C SER A 163 -22.04 -0.91 -0.37
N ASP A 164 -22.55 -1.54 -1.40
CA ASP A 164 -22.42 -1.14 -2.81
C ASP A 164 -23.78 -1.22 -3.48
N PHE A 165 -24.20 -0.13 -4.12
CA PHE A 165 -25.48 -0.03 -4.80
C PHE A 165 -25.30 0.52 -6.20
N GLN A 166 -25.97 -0.09 -7.14
CA GLN A 166 -25.98 0.34 -8.53
C GLN A 166 -27.42 0.38 -9.03
N VAL A 167 -27.79 1.52 -9.61
CA VAL A 167 -29.11 1.76 -10.18
C VAL A 167 -28.96 2.12 -11.65
N LYS A 168 -29.53 1.32 -12.54
CA LYS A 168 -29.68 1.68 -13.95
C LYS A 168 -31.00 2.45 -14.13
N VAL A 169 -30.94 3.60 -14.78
CA VAL A 169 -32.13 4.42 -14.99
C VAL A 169 -33.03 3.76 -16.06
N PRO A 170 -34.30 3.47 -15.75
CA PRO A 170 -35.22 2.90 -16.71
C PRO A 170 -35.39 3.77 -17.96
N GLY A 171 -35.52 3.14 -19.12
CA GLY A 171 -35.65 3.85 -20.40
C GLY A 171 -34.35 4.40 -20.99
N SER A 172 -33.31 4.46 -20.19
CA SER A 172 -31.94 4.79 -20.60
C SER A 172 -31.02 3.66 -20.14
N ALA A 173 -30.99 2.53 -20.86
CA ALA A 173 -30.10 1.38 -20.56
C ALA A 173 -28.60 1.75 -20.43
N LYS A 174 -28.29 3.00 -20.61
CA LYS A 174 -26.95 3.57 -20.76
C LYS A 174 -26.57 4.52 -19.62
N PHE A 175 -27.46 4.75 -18.66
CA PHE A 175 -27.19 5.59 -17.49
C PHE A 175 -27.27 4.79 -16.21
N LYS A 176 -26.22 4.82 -15.41
CA LYS A 176 -26.11 4.12 -14.14
C LYS A 176 -25.63 5.06 -13.03
N ILE A 177 -26.25 4.98 -11.88
CA ILE A 177 -25.83 5.63 -10.65
C ILE A 177 -25.15 4.57 -9.77
N ILE A 178 -24.03 4.94 -9.15
CA ILE A 178 -23.26 4.11 -8.25
C ILE A 178 -23.16 4.82 -6.91
N ALA A 179 -23.36 4.08 -5.82
CA ALA A 179 -23.12 4.56 -4.47
C ALA A 179 -22.47 3.43 -3.66
N ALA A 180 -21.38 3.72 -2.97
CA ALA A 180 -20.71 2.76 -2.12
C ALA A 180 -20.31 3.40 -0.78
N HIS A 181 -20.36 2.61 0.28
CA HIS A 181 -19.93 3.01 1.61
C HIS A 181 -19.13 1.89 2.26
N ARG A 182 -18.04 2.25 2.92
CA ARG A 182 -17.25 1.35 3.75
C ARG A 182 -16.92 2.03 5.08
N SER A 183 -17.23 1.34 6.16
CA SER A 183 -16.92 1.77 7.52
C SER A 183 -16.07 0.71 8.21
N ILE A 184 -14.98 1.16 8.85
CA ILE A 184 -14.12 0.32 9.66
C ILE A 184 -14.06 0.94 11.06
N LEU A 185 -14.35 0.12 12.08
CA LEU A 185 -14.23 0.47 13.47
C LEU A 185 -13.29 -0.53 14.13
N GLU A 186 -12.28 -0.05 14.83
CA GLU A 186 -11.32 -0.86 15.58
C GLU A 186 -11.36 -0.43 17.04
N LYS A 187 -11.60 -1.40 17.95
CA LYS A 187 -11.69 -1.17 19.39
C LYS A 187 -10.95 -2.22 20.19
N GLY A 188 -10.20 -1.79 21.19
CA GLY A 188 -9.42 -2.63 22.09
C GLY A 188 -8.24 -1.90 22.67
N ASP A 189 -7.15 -2.63 22.88
CA ASP A 189 -5.91 -2.11 23.47
C ASP A 189 -4.70 -2.56 22.65
N ASP A 190 -3.68 -1.72 22.62
CA ASP A 190 -2.42 -1.99 21.91
C ASP A 190 -1.24 -1.57 22.80
N GLN A 191 -0.12 -2.25 22.65
CA GLN A 191 1.11 -1.86 23.31
C GLN A 191 1.74 -0.68 22.57
N LYS A 192 2.20 0.31 23.34
CA LYS A 192 3.02 1.41 22.85
C LYS A 192 4.31 1.46 23.62
N VAL A 193 5.40 1.56 22.88
CA VAL A 193 6.75 1.66 23.43
C VAL A 193 7.32 3.03 23.09
N VAL A 194 7.91 3.66 24.07
CA VAL A 194 8.58 4.95 23.93
C VAL A 194 10.00 4.88 24.47
N SER A 195 10.91 5.58 23.83
CA SER A 195 12.27 5.77 24.31
C SER A 195 12.39 7.13 24.97
N MET A 196 12.77 7.12 26.23
CA MET A 196 13.02 8.32 27.01
C MET A 196 14.51 8.65 27.03
N HIS A 197 14.82 9.94 27.11
CA HIS A 197 16.16 10.42 27.32
C HIS A 197 16.30 10.91 28.77
N CYS A 198 16.92 10.08 29.55
CA CYS A 198 17.46 10.42 30.84
C CYS A 198 18.98 10.18 30.83
N SER A 199 19.63 10.14 31.96
CA SER A 199 21.07 9.81 32.09
C SER A 199 21.45 8.47 31.43
N SER A 200 20.47 7.57 31.25
CA SER A 200 20.54 6.34 30.47
C SER A 200 19.36 6.25 29.50
N CYS A 201 19.50 5.56 28.37
CA CYS A 201 18.36 5.33 27.49
C CYS A 201 17.36 4.40 28.18
N HIS A 202 16.17 4.89 28.39
CA HIS A 202 15.09 4.19 29.09
C HIS A 202 13.95 3.92 28.12
N MET A 203 13.55 2.66 28.00
CA MET A 203 12.42 2.23 27.19
C MET A 203 11.24 1.92 28.11
N VAL A 204 10.09 2.51 27.84
CA VAL A 204 8.87 2.31 28.62
C VAL A 204 7.78 1.75 27.72
N SER A 205 7.11 0.72 28.18
CA SER A 205 5.97 0.10 27.51
C SER A 205 4.69 0.35 28.28
N LYS A 206 3.70 0.92 27.61
CA LYS A 206 2.37 1.22 28.14
C LYS A 206 1.24 0.59 27.34
N SER A 207 0.11 0.41 27.99
CA SER A 207 -1.16 0.14 27.32
C SER A 207 -1.73 1.42 26.72
N ALA A 208 -2.22 1.33 25.50
CA ALA A 208 -2.91 2.41 24.81
C ALA A 208 -4.25 1.92 24.27
N GLU A 209 -5.32 2.66 24.56
CA GLU A 209 -6.64 2.38 24.02
C GLU A 209 -6.64 2.50 22.48
N VAL A 210 -7.34 1.60 21.81
CA VAL A 210 -7.61 1.63 20.38
C VAL A 210 -9.09 1.94 20.16
N ASP A 211 -9.41 3.15 19.71
CA ASP A 211 -10.73 3.50 19.16
C ASP A 211 -10.50 4.25 17.83
N ARG A 212 -10.45 3.51 16.73
CA ARG A 212 -10.16 4.04 15.39
C ARG A 212 -11.35 3.86 14.47
N ARG A 213 -11.63 4.90 13.68
CA ARG A 213 -12.76 4.91 12.75
C ARG A 213 -12.30 5.37 11.38
N THR A 214 -12.64 4.58 10.37
CA THR A 214 -12.45 4.95 8.96
C THR A 214 -13.79 4.90 8.27
N HIS A 215 -14.17 5.96 7.58
CA HIS A 215 -15.33 6.01 6.70
C HIS A 215 -14.88 6.35 5.29
N THR A 216 -15.39 5.61 4.32
CA THR A 216 -15.21 5.86 2.90
C THR A 216 -16.58 5.88 2.25
N VAL A 217 -16.92 6.97 1.59
CA VAL A 217 -18.15 7.12 0.80
C VAL A 217 -17.76 7.41 -0.63
N SER A 218 -18.37 6.72 -1.58
CA SER A 218 -18.20 6.97 -3.01
C SER A 218 -19.57 7.13 -3.66
N ALA A 219 -19.66 8.10 -4.57
CA ALA A 219 -20.83 8.28 -5.42
C ALA A 219 -20.39 8.59 -6.84
N GLY A 220 -21.14 8.09 -7.81
CA GLY A 220 -20.76 8.26 -9.20
C GLY A 220 -21.87 8.00 -10.20
N ILE A 221 -21.56 8.32 -11.43
CA ILE A 221 -22.42 8.11 -12.59
C ILE A 221 -21.63 7.44 -13.71
N GLU A 222 -22.29 6.56 -14.44
CA GLU A 222 -21.78 5.96 -15.68
C GLU A 222 -22.78 6.17 -16.80
N ILE A 223 -22.28 6.56 -17.97
CA ILE A 223 -23.06 6.79 -19.17
C ILE A 223 -22.41 5.99 -20.31
N ASP A 224 -23.18 5.13 -20.95
CA ASP A 224 -22.74 4.30 -22.07
C ASP A 224 -23.71 4.41 -23.25
N PRO A 225 -23.69 5.53 -24.02
CA PRO A 225 -24.55 5.71 -25.19
C PRO A 225 -24.15 4.89 -26.42
N GLY A 226 -23.20 3.97 -26.28
CA GLY A 226 -22.75 3.03 -27.32
C GLY A 226 -21.28 3.22 -27.69
N PRO A 227 -20.92 4.13 -28.62
CA PRO A 227 -19.52 4.29 -28.99
C PRO A 227 -18.66 5.00 -27.91
N LEU A 228 -19.32 5.69 -26.98
CA LEU A 228 -18.68 6.45 -25.92
C LEU A 228 -19.17 5.95 -24.54
N PHE A 229 -18.24 5.56 -23.68
CA PHE A 229 -18.46 5.31 -22.26
C PHE A 229 -17.81 6.42 -21.44
N LEU A 230 -18.53 6.98 -20.49
CA LEU A 230 -18.05 7.95 -19.50
C LEU A 230 -18.41 7.46 -18.10
N SER A 231 -17.47 7.60 -17.16
CA SER A 231 -17.69 7.31 -15.75
C SER A 231 -17.05 8.39 -14.89
N TYR A 232 -17.81 8.92 -13.95
CA TYR A 232 -17.30 9.82 -12.93
C TYR A 232 -17.61 9.24 -11.55
N ILE A 233 -16.61 9.22 -10.67
CA ILE A 233 -16.74 8.76 -9.28
C ILE A 233 -16.03 9.76 -8.38
N GLY A 234 -16.77 10.30 -7.42
CA GLY A 234 -16.26 11.04 -6.27
C GLY A 234 -16.13 10.10 -5.07
N THR A 235 -15.02 10.19 -4.34
CA THR A 235 -14.77 9.41 -3.13
C THR A 235 -14.30 10.32 -2.02
N PHE A 236 -14.91 10.20 -0.85
CA PHE A 236 -14.47 10.85 0.39
C PHE A 236 -14.10 9.79 1.41
N ARG A 237 -12.94 9.94 2.05
CA ARG A 237 -12.49 9.09 3.15
C ARG A 237 -12.06 9.94 4.33
N SER A 238 -12.48 9.56 5.53
CA SER A 238 -11.99 10.13 6.78
C SER A 238 -11.48 9.02 7.70
N PHE A 239 -10.37 9.29 8.35
CA PHE A 239 -9.82 8.48 9.43
C PHE A 239 -9.73 9.33 10.69
N LYS A 240 -10.13 8.76 11.83
CA LYS A 240 -10.02 9.37 13.16
C LYS A 240 -9.55 8.35 14.17
N SER A 241 -8.77 8.79 15.14
CA SER A 241 -8.49 8.09 16.38
C SER A 241 -9.19 8.87 17.50
N GLU A 242 -10.15 8.23 18.15
CA GLU A 242 -10.94 8.88 19.23
C GLU A 242 -10.27 8.66 20.61
N ALA A 243 -9.41 7.64 20.72
CA ALA A 243 -8.65 7.37 21.93
C ALA A 243 -7.53 8.41 22.10
N PRO A 244 -7.30 8.91 23.32
CA PRO A 244 -6.17 9.79 23.59
C PRO A 244 -4.86 9.00 23.41
N PRO A 245 -3.77 9.66 22.97
CA PRO A 245 -2.45 9.04 22.98
C PRO A 245 -2.00 8.80 24.43
N PRO A 246 -1.23 7.76 24.70
CA PRO A 246 -0.58 7.60 25.99
C PRO A 246 0.43 8.72 26.22
N GLU A 247 0.65 9.06 27.47
CA GLU A 247 1.58 10.10 27.88
C GLU A 247 2.66 9.51 28.78
N GLU A 248 3.86 10.06 28.69
CA GLU A 248 4.99 9.71 29.51
C GLU A 248 5.68 10.96 30.02
N HIS A 249 6.18 10.88 31.26
CA HIS A 249 6.97 11.94 31.86
C HIS A 249 8.42 11.83 31.40
N TYR A 250 8.89 12.84 30.70
CA TYR A 250 10.27 12.92 30.22
C TYR A 250 11.09 13.75 31.18
N ASP A 251 11.96 13.07 31.92
CA ASP A 251 12.89 13.71 32.82
C ASP A 251 13.85 14.64 32.06
N ARG A 252 14.41 15.57 32.80
CA ARG A 252 15.48 16.43 32.27
C ARG A 252 16.64 15.56 31.83
N ALA A 253 17.05 15.70 30.57
CA ALA A 253 18.21 14.99 30.08
C ALA A 253 19.49 15.51 30.75
N GLU A 254 20.24 14.61 31.35
CA GLU A 254 21.52 14.89 31.98
C GLU A 254 22.64 14.24 31.18
N HIS A 255 23.82 14.89 31.20
CA HIS A 255 24.98 14.32 30.55
C HIS A 255 25.50 13.15 31.40
N PRO A 256 25.71 11.93 30.83
CA PRO A 256 26.07 10.75 31.60
C PRO A 256 27.42 10.86 32.35
N VAL A 257 28.25 11.79 31.96
CA VAL A 257 29.61 12.00 32.55
C VAL A 257 29.76 13.37 33.22
N LYS A 258 28.92 14.34 32.83
CA LYS A 258 28.98 15.71 33.37
C LYS A 258 27.70 15.99 34.10
N ASP A 259 27.68 15.69 35.36
CA ASP A 259 26.51 15.85 36.23
C ASP A 259 25.97 17.29 36.16
N GLY A 260 24.69 17.39 35.88
CA GLY A 260 23.94 18.64 35.93
C GLY A 260 24.09 19.61 34.75
N ASP A 261 24.80 19.28 33.66
CA ASP A 261 24.91 20.17 32.50
C ASP A 261 24.11 19.69 31.29
N PRO A 262 22.85 20.14 31.12
CA PRO A 262 22.02 19.73 30.01
C PRO A 262 22.48 20.26 28.64
N THR A 263 23.35 21.29 28.64
CA THR A 263 23.78 21.94 27.39
C THR A 263 24.83 21.13 26.65
N ASN A 264 25.46 20.17 27.32
CA ASN A 264 26.48 19.30 26.73
C ASN A 264 25.98 17.96 26.22
N PHE A 265 24.67 17.74 26.23
CA PHE A 265 24.07 16.55 25.66
C PHE A 265 23.95 16.71 24.13
N ALA A 266 25.09 16.87 23.47
CA ALA A 266 25.26 17.12 22.04
C ALA A 266 24.05 16.78 21.20
N SER A 267 23.51 17.63 20.43
CA SER A 267 22.47 17.43 19.37
C SER A 267 21.22 16.58 19.68
N ASN A 268 21.17 15.83 20.76
CA ASN A 268 20.05 14.93 21.04
C ASN A 268 18.94 15.60 21.85
N VAL A 269 17.75 15.06 21.66
CA VAL A 269 16.52 15.60 22.20
C VAL A 269 16.60 15.84 23.69
N ILE A 270 16.23 17.00 24.08
CA ILE A 270 16.24 17.42 25.44
C ILE A 270 14.81 17.76 25.81
N PHE A 271 14.29 17.04 26.78
CA PHE A 271 13.02 17.36 27.42
C PHE A 271 13.29 17.98 28.78
N HIS A 272 12.50 18.97 29.12
CA HIS A 272 12.61 19.67 30.38
C HIS A 272 11.52 19.22 31.31
N ASP A 273 11.69 18.07 31.96
CA ASP A 273 10.78 17.63 33.02
C ASP A 273 9.29 17.84 32.64
N THR A 274 8.90 17.20 31.53
CA THR A 274 7.57 17.44 30.93
C THR A 274 6.84 16.15 30.62
N LEU A 275 5.52 16.19 30.76
CA LEU A 275 4.63 15.14 30.30
C LEU A 275 4.38 15.30 28.80
N ILE A 276 4.70 14.29 28.01
CA ILE A 276 4.59 14.32 26.53
C ILE A 276 3.80 13.12 26.04
N ALA A 277 2.82 13.41 25.19
CA ALA A 277 2.06 12.39 24.47
C ALA A 277 2.92 11.71 23.40
N PHE A 278 2.81 10.39 23.29
CA PHE A 278 3.53 9.61 22.29
C PHE A 278 2.63 8.64 21.54
N GLY A 279 3.08 8.13 20.40
CA GLY A 279 2.31 7.16 19.63
C GLY A 279 0.99 7.69 19.07
N GLN A 280 0.83 9.01 19.00
CA GLN A 280 -0.36 9.67 18.48
C GLN A 280 -0.59 9.34 17.02
N MET A 281 -1.84 9.04 16.66
CA MET A 281 -2.25 8.79 15.28
C MET A 281 -2.88 10.04 14.68
N SER A 282 -2.34 10.48 13.55
CA SER A 282 -2.85 11.65 12.85
C SER A 282 -4.22 11.38 12.23
N GLU A 283 -5.20 12.23 12.52
CA GLU A 283 -6.45 12.26 11.78
C GLU A 283 -6.20 12.71 10.34
N ASN A 284 -6.83 12.05 9.39
CA ASN A 284 -6.71 12.44 8.00
C ASN A 284 -8.03 12.38 7.23
N GLN A 285 -8.12 13.21 6.22
CA GLN A 285 -9.22 13.24 5.27
C GLN A 285 -8.64 13.15 3.85
N LYS A 286 -9.32 12.39 3.00
CA LYS A 286 -8.95 12.25 1.59
C LYS A 286 -10.20 12.43 0.73
N MET A 287 -10.08 13.24 -0.32
CA MET A 287 -11.08 13.38 -1.38
C MET A 287 -10.44 13.01 -2.70
N ALA A 288 -11.15 12.27 -3.53
CA ALA A 288 -10.70 11.90 -4.85
C ALA A 288 -11.83 12.02 -5.87
N HIS A 289 -11.52 12.54 -7.04
CA HIS A 289 -12.42 12.65 -8.19
C HIS A 289 -11.79 11.90 -9.36
N THR A 290 -12.48 10.90 -9.89
CA THR A 290 -12.00 10.09 -11.00
C THR A 290 -12.96 10.17 -12.16
N LEU A 291 -12.47 10.60 -13.31
CA LEU A 291 -13.14 10.57 -14.60
C LEU A 291 -12.51 9.49 -15.48
N LYS A 292 -13.32 8.65 -16.09
CA LYS A 292 -12.89 7.64 -17.06
C LYS A 292 -13.67 7.80 -18.35
N MET A 293 -12.98 7.59 -19.45
CA MET A 293 -13.54 7.64 -20.79
C MET A 293 -13.09 6.42 -21.60
N LYS A 294 -13.99 5.84 -22.36
CA LYS A 294 -13.68 4.82 -23.34
C LYS A 294 -14.48 5.13 -24.61
N THR A 295 -13.82 5.08 -25.77
CA THR A 295 -14.51 5.17 -27.07
C THR A 295 -13.91 4.17 -28.06
N GLU A 296 -14.75 3.68 -28.93
CA GLU A 296 -14.39 2.75 -30.01
C GLU A 296 -14.83 3.35 -31.35
N VAL A 297 -13.86 3.60 -32.23
CA VAL A 297 -14.12 4.17 -33.58
C VAL A 297 -13.42 3.30 -34.61
N GLY A 298 -14.21 2.55 -35.37
CA GLY A 298 -13.70 1.61 -36.36
C GLY A 298 -12.78 0.55 -35.73
N LYS A 299 -11.53 0.57 -36.11
CA LYS A 299 -10.49 -0.36 -35.61
C LYS A 299 -9.67 0.19 -34.44
N SER A 300 -10.05 1.34 -33.95
CA SER A 300 -9.38 2.08 -32.87
C SER A 300 -10.19 2.05 -31.60
N LYS A 301 -9.49 1.94 -30.47
CA LYS A 301 -10.04 2.08 -29.13
C LYS A 301 -9.22 3.06 -28.33
N ILE A 302 -9.88 4.03 -27.73
CA ILE A 302 -9.26 5.06 -26.89
C ILE A 302 -9.83 4.90 -25.48
N LEU A 303 -8.94 4.86 -24.49
CA LEU A 303 -9.29 4.89 -23.08
C LEU A 303 -8.56 6.07 -22.44
N GLY A 304 -9.29 6.88 -21.71
CA GLY A 304 -8.76 8.01 -20.95
C GLY A 304 -9.14 7.89 -19.49
N SER A 305 -8.30 8.42 -18.62
CA SER A 305 -8.62 8.60 -17.20
C SER A 305 -7.97 9.88 -16.68
N PHE A 306 -8.68 10.53 -15.78
CA PHE A 306 -8.16 11.65 -15.00
C PHE A 306 -8.56 11.44 -13.53
N THR A 307 -7.61 11.65 -12.61
CA THR A 307 -7.86 11.58 -11.18
C THR A 307 -7.23 12.78 -10.49
N ASN A 308 -8.03 13.51 -9.75
CA ASN A 308 -7.59 14.50 -8.77
C ASN A 308 -7.76 13.87 -7.38
N THR A 309 -6.76 14.00 -6.52
CA THR A 309 -6.80 13.51 -5.13
C THR A 309 -6.23 14.58 -4.22
N GLN A 310 -6.92 14.84 -3.12
CA GLN A 310 -6.43 15.70 -2.05
C GLN A 310 -6.51 14.92 -0.74
N ALA A 311 -5.43 14.94 0.04
CA ALA A 311 -5.40 14.39 1.38
C ALA A 311 -4.88 15.45 2.35
N LYS A 312 -5.50 15.55 3.52
CA LYS A 312 -5.11 16.46 4.59
C LYS A 312 -4.86 15.69 5.88
N ASN A 313 -3.68 15.87 6.44
CA ASN A 313 -3.35 15.52 7.81
C ASN A 313 -3.89 16.66 8.70
N LYS A 314 -4.88 16.38 9.55
CA LYS A 314 -5.50 17.42 10.38
C LYS A 314 -4.68 17.82 11.60
N PHE A 315 -3.82 16.92 12.06
CA PHE A 315 -2.98 17.20 13.22
C PHE A 315 -1.87 18.19 12.87
N ALA A 316 -1.13 17.93 11.77
CA ALA A 316 -0.05 18.78 11.32
C ALA A 316 -0.51 19.87 10.33
N GLU A 317 -1.80 19.90 9.97
CA GLU A 317 -2.41 20.76 8.95
C GLU A 317 -1.80 20.65 7.54
N LEU A 318 -1.01 19.61 7.30
CA LEU A 318 -0.31 19.38 6.03
C LEU A 318 -1.24 18.78 4.98
N LYS A 319 -1.04 19.19 3.74
CA LYS A 319 -1.82 18.78 2.58
C LYS A 319 -0.92 18.08 1.55
N ILE A 320 -1.44 17.06 0.92
CA ILE A 320 -0.91 16.48 -0.30
C ILE A 320 -1.98 16.51 -1.38
N GLU A 321 -1.62 16.99 -2.56
CA GLU A 321 -2.47 17.02 -3.73
C GLU A 321 -1.83 16.24 -4.88
N SER A 322 -2.64 15.47 -5.60
CA SER A 322 -2.16 14.71 -6.75
C SER A 322 -3.15 14.83 -7.91
N ASN A 323 -2.64 15.23 -9.06
CA ASN A 323 -3.34 15.27 -10.32
C ASN A 323 -2.70 14.27 -11.28
N SER A 324 -3.45 13.31 -11.79
CA SER A 324 -2.95 12.33 -12.74
C SER A 324 -3.90 12.13 -13.91
N GLY A 325 -3.36 12.15 -15.11
CA GLY A 325 -4.08 11.87 -16.35
C GLY A 325 -3.38 10.80 -17.17
N GLY A 326 -4.16 9.96 -17.85
CA GLY A 326 -3.63 8.90 -18.71
C GLY A 326 -4.50 8.68 -19.94
N LEU A 327 -3.85 8.37 -21.05
CA LEU A 327 -4.47 8.04 -22.31
C LEU A 327 -3.88 6.73 -22.86
N LYS A 328 -4.74 5.82 -23.26
CA LYS A 328 -4.37 4.59 -23.95
C LYS A 328 -5.06 4.54 -25.30
N TYR A 329 -4.30 4.40 -26.35
CA TYR A 329 -4.76 4.19 -27.72
C TYR A 329 -4.42 2.77 -28.16
N VAL A 330 -5.40 2.07 -28.71
CA VAL A 330 -5.23 0.71 -29.28
C VAL A 330 -5.75 0.74 -30.69
N PHE A 331 -4.92 0.37 -31.65
CA PHE A 331 -5.26 0.25 -33.06
C PHE A 331 -4.99 -1.16 -33.56
N SER A 332 -6.01 -1.81 -34.10
CA SER A 332 -5.90 -3.17 -34.64
C SER A 332 -6.44 -3.18 -36.08
N PRO A 333 -5.61 -2.78 -37.06
CA PRO A 333 -6.05 -2.68 -38.47
C PRO A 333 -6.53 -4.02 -39.03
N ASN A 334 -5.98 -5.10 -38.50
CA ASN A 334 -6.35 -6.48 -38.87
C ASN A 334 -6.01 -7.43 -37.69
N LEU A 335 -6.35 -8.70 -37.83
CA LEU A 335 -6.11 -9.73 -36.79
C LEU A 335 -4.60 -10.04 -36.56
N LYS A 336 -3.73 -9.62 -37.47
CA LYS A 336 -2.29 -9.89 -37.38
C LYS A 336 -1.49 -8.74 -36.78
N THR A 337 -2.04 -7.54 -36.76
CA THR A 337 -1.32 -6.33 -36.36
C THR A 337 -2.06 -5.59 -35.26
N ARG A 338 -1.35 -5.22 -34.23
CA ARG A 338 -1.86 -4.39 -33.14
C ARG A 338 -0.81 -3.37 -32.72
N PHE A 339 -1.24 -2.14 -32.57
CA PHE A 339 -0.46 -1.05 -32.03
C PHE A 339 -1.13 -0.57 -30.74
N VAL A 340 -0.34 -0.33 -29.69
CA VAL A 340 -0.81 0.23 -28.41
C VAL A 340 0.11 1.38 -28.04
N ALA A 341 -0.46 2.55 -27.82
CA ALA A 341 0.25 3.70 -27.27
C ALA A 341 -0.36 4.06 -25.90
N LEU A 342 0.49 4.46 -24.97
CA LEU A 342 0.14 4.91 -23.63
C LEU A 342 0.86 6.22 -23.36
N ALA A 343 0.15 7.19 -22.79
CA ALA A 343 0.75 8.41 -22.26
C ALA A 343 0.11 8.70 -20.90
N SER A 344 0.88 9.16 -19.94
CA SER A 344 0.39 9.63 -18.65
C SER A 344 1.23 10.76 -18.10
N LEU A 345 0.57 11.67 -17.40
CA LEU A 345 1.18 12.76 -16.64
C LEU A 345 0.60 12.71 -15.23
N SER A 346 1.48 12.81 -14.23
CA SER A 346 1.09 12.88 -12.83
C SER A 346 1.89 13.98 -12.15
N ARG A 347 1.23 14.84 -11.42
CA ARG A 347 1.84 15.84 -10.55
C ARG A 347 1.38 15.61 -9.12
N ILE A 348 2.34 15.56 -8.21
CA ILE A 348 2.12 15.46 -6.77
C ILE A 348 2.71 16.72 -6.15
N GLU A 349 1.94 17.38 -5.32
CA GLU A 349 2.35 18.51 -4.49
C GLU A 349 2.13 18.10 -3.04
N ASN A 350 3.16 18.20 -2.23
CA ASN A 350 3.13 17.86 -0.81
C ASN A 350 3.72 19.00 -0.03
N ASP A 351 2.99 19.46 0.99
CA ASP A 351 3.43 20.55 1.81
C ASP A 351 4.76 20.25 2.50
N GLU A 352 5.58 21.25 2.63
CA GLU A 352 6.80 21.21 3.40
C GLU A 352 6.48 21.26 4.89
N VAL A 353 7.34 20.67 5.72
CA VAL A 353 7.13 20.63 7.16
C VAL A 353 8.00 21.68 7.83
N PRO A 354 7.43 22.78 8.32
CA PRO A 354 8.16 23.70 9.16
C PRO A 354 8.43 23.06 10.53
N ILE A 355 9.64 23.25 11.03
CA ILE A 355 10.11 22.77 12.32
C ILE A 355 10.48 23.98 13.16
N ASP A 356 9.78 24.15 14.27
CA ASP A 356 9.98 25.20 15.25
C ASP A 356 10.65 24.59 16.48
N LEU A 357 11.85 25.03 16.80
CA LEU A 357 12.57 24.56 17.96
C LEU A 357 12.25 25.46 19.17
N PRO A 358 12.16 24.89 20.37
CA PRO A 358 12.04 25.70 21.57
C PRO A 358 13.25 26.64 21.73
N ALA A 359 13.02 27.80 22.33
CA ALA A 359 14.08 28.82 22.54
C ALA A 359 15.30 28.27 23.30
N TRP A 360 15.10 27.35 24.25
CA TRP A 360 16.18 26.70 24.99
C TRP A 360 17.07 25.78 24.15
N ARG A 361 16.63 25.40 22.95
CA ARG A 361 17.44 24.73 21.94
C ARG A 361 18.04 25.67 20.90
N GLY A 362 17.98 26.97 21.14
CA GLY A 362 18.43 27.99 20.23
C GLY A 362 17.45 28.26 19.09
N GLY A 363 16.18 27.89 19.27
CA GLY A 363 15.10 28.25 18.36
C GLY A 363 14.82 29.75 18.39
N ASP A 364 14.40 30.28 17.25
CA ASP A 364 13.99 31.67 17.10
C ASP A 364 12.47 31.77 17.32
N PRO A 365 12.00 32.42 18.38
CA PRO A 365 10.56 32.51 18.64
C PRO A 365 9.77 33.32 17.59
N ALA A 366 10.46 33.96 16.67
CA ALA A 366 9.82 34.79 15.61
C ALA A 366 9.61 34.05 14.29
N GLN A 367 10.22 32.87 14.10
CA GLN A 367 10.13 32.12 12.84
C GLN A 367 10.46 30.63 13.05
N PHE A 368 10.03 29.79 12.12
CA PHE A 368 10.45 28.40 12.08
C PHE A 368 11.96 28.29 11.88
N ASP A 369 12.59 27.38 12.62
CA ASP A 369 14.04 27.21 12.56
C ASP A 369 14.49 26.41 11.35
N TYR A 370 13.70 25.42 10.96
CA TYR A 370 13.99 24.55 9.83
C TYR A 370 12.76 24.31 8.97
N ILE A 371 13.01 24.06 7.71
CA ILE A 371 12.02 23.56 6.76
C ILE A 371 12.48 22.19 6.29
N ARG A 372 11.66 21.18 6.49
CA ARG A 372 11.88 19.87 5.91
C ARG A 372 11.24 19.80 4.53
N TYR A 373 12.07 19.82 3.51
CA TYR A 373 11.62 19.71 2.13
C TYR A 373 10.94 18.39 1.83
N SER A 374 9.88 18.44 1.03
CA SER A 374 9.17 17.24 0.60
C SER A 374 9.87 16.61 -0.60
N ASN A 375 10.24 15.35 -0.46
CA ASN A 375 10.72 14.52 -1.57
C ASN A 375 9.58 13.95 -2.43
N LEU A 376 8.33 14.25 -2.11
CA LEU A 376 7.14 13.78 -2.82
C LEU A 376 6.64 14.77 -3.87
N THR A 377 6.98 16.08 -3.75
CA THR A 377 6.59 17.09 -4.74
C THR A 377 7.34 16.85 -6.04
N ARG A 378 6.62 16.31 -7.03
CA ARG A 378 7.22 15.90 -8.30
C ARG A 378 6.22 15.78 -9.44
N THR A 379 6.75 15.92 -10.64
CA THR A 379 6.04 15.67 -11.89
C THR A 379 6.61 14.41 -12.56
N ILE A 380 5.73 13.49 -12.95
CA ILE A 380 6.09 12.23 -13.62
C ILE A 380 5.37 12.18 -14.96
N ALA A 381 6.13 12.13 -16.05
CA ALA A 381 5.63 11.94 -17.40
C ALA A 381 6.06 10.58 -17.93
N LYS A 382 5.11 9.81 -18.46
CA LYS A 382 5.38 8.50 -19.08
C LYS A 382 4.75 8.43 -20.44
N ALA A 383 5.48 7.87 -21.39
CA ALA A 383 4.96 7.54 -22.71
C ALA A 383 5.50 6.16 -23.13
N SER A 384 4.68 5.35 -23.77
CA SER A 384 5.13 4.09 -24.32
C SER A 384 4.34 3.69 -25.56
N ALA A 385 4.98 2.96 -26.44
CA ALA A 385 4.38 2.36 -27.61
C ALA A 385 4.75 0.88 -27.70
N GLU A 386 3.78 0.06 -28.04
CA GLU A 386 3.95 -1.38 -28.27
C GLU A 386 3.40 -1.72 -29.65
N PHE A 387 4.17 -2.42 -30.43
CA PHE A 387 3.80 -2.97 -31.72
C PHE A 387 3.83 -4.48 -31.67
N ILE A 388 2.72 -5.12 -32.04
CA ILE A 388 2.56 -6.56 -32.07
C ILE A 388 2.23 -6.96 -33.50
N TYR A 389 3.02 -7.91 -34.03
CA TYR A 389 2.83 -8.44 -35.37
C TYR A 389 2.82 -9.97 -35.35
N GLN A 390 1.78 -10.56 -35.90
CA GLN A 390 1.59 -12.00 -36.02
C GLN A 390 1.56 -12.42 -37.51
N PRO A 391 2.74 -12.53 -38.18
CA PRO A 391 2.78 -12.87 -39.61
C PRO A 391 2.13 -14.21 -39.90
N HIS A 392 2.27 -15.15 -39.00
CA HIS A 392 1.72 -16.50 -39.08
C HIS A 392 1.19 -16.94 -37.73
N ARG A 393 0.24 -17.88 -37.67
CA ARG A 393 -0.37 -18.41 -36.43
C ARG A 393 0.67 -18.94 -35.42
N LYS A 394 1.85 -19.36 -35.89
CA LYS A 394 2.93 -19.91 -35.07
C LYS A 394 3.83 -18.85 -34.45
N TYR A 395 3.90 -17.65 -35.02
CA TYR A 395 4.86 -16.61 -34.65
C TYR A 395 4.15 -15.32 -34.26
N ARG A 396 4.52 -14.75 -33.13
CA ARG A 396 4.09 -13.43 -32.71
C ARG A 396 5.32 -12.63 -32.29
N LEU A 397 5.57 -11.55 -32.98
CA LEU A 397 6.63 -10.59 -32.69
C LEU A 397 6.05 -9.45 -31.88
N PHE A 398 6.83 -8.91 -30.97
CA PHE A 398 6.45 -7.73 -30.21
C PHE A 398 7.66 -6.83 -29.98
N PHE A 399 7.43 -5.53 -30.10
CA PHE A 399 8.41 -4.48 -29.91
C PHE A 399 7.77 -3.43 -29.01
N SER A 400 8.53 -2.91 -28.05
CA SER A 400 8.07 -1.77 -27.26
C SER A 400 9.18 -0.77 -27.02
N ALA A 401 8.80 0.50 -27.00
CA ALA A 401 9.62 1.61 -26.58
C ALA A 401 8.87 2.41 -25.50
N GLY A 402 9.58 2.93 -24.53
CA GLY A 402 9.01 3.70 -23.44
C GLY A 402 9.95 4.80 -22.98
N TYR A 403 9.34 5.86 -22.51
CA TYR A 403 9.95 7.01 -21.86
C TYR A 403 9.31 7.23 -20.50
N GLU A 404 10.11 7.52 -19.48
CA GLU A 404 9.67 7.96 -18.17
C GLU A 404 10.58 9.10 -17.71
N GLY A 405 10.01 10.29 -17.52
CA GLY A 405 10.67 11.45 -16.94
C GLY A 405 10.08 11.75 -15.57
N THR A 406 10.92 11.92 -14.57
CA THR A 406 10.55 12.38 -13.24
C THR A 406 11.31 13.65 -12.96
N LYS A 407 10.61 14.71 -12.57
CA LYS A 407 11.19 15.95 -12.07
C LYS A 407 10.70 16.17 -10.66
N THR A 408 11.62 16.27 -9.71
CA THR A 408 11.33 16.61 -8.33
C THR A 408 11.46 18.12 -8.20
N ASP A 409 10.33 18.79 -7.97
CA ASP A 409 10.26 20.23 -7.86
C ASP A 409 10.67 20.66 -6.45
N ASP A 410 11.29 21.83 -6.36
CA ASP A 410 11.66 22.51 -5.12
C ASP A 410 12.54 21.72 -4.13
N TYR A 411 13.03 20.57 -4.58
CA TYR A 411 13.91 19.75 -3.78
C TYR A 411 15.36 20.19 -4.02
N PRO A 412 16.04 20.68 -3.00
CA PRO A 412 17.39 21.16 -3.16
C PRO A 412 18.33 20.00 -3.47
N THR A 413 18.90 20.02 -4.64
CA THR A 413 19.88 19.05 -5.11
C THR A 413 21.20 19.74 -5.42
N TYR A 414 22.27 19.26 -4.86
CA TYR A 414 23.59 19.76 -5.21
C TYR A 414 24.08 19.13 -6.52
N GLY A 415 24.30 19.97 -7.53
CA GLY A 415 24.87 19.54 -8.80
C GLY A 415 23.97 18.67 -9.67
N ALA A 416 22.76 18.39 -9.24
CA ALA A 416 21.74 17.69 -10.00
C ALA A 416 20.50 18.57 -10.15
N ASP A 417 19.82 18.48 -11.29
CA ASP A 417 18.60 19.28 -11.58
C ASP A 417 17.29 18.61 -11.08
N GLY A 418 17.41 17.56 -10.27
CA GLY A 418 16.29 16.80 -9.73
C GLY A 418 15.47 16.05 -10.78
N LYS A 419 16.04 15.87 -11.98
CA LYS A 419 15.36 15.27 -13.11
C LYS A 419 16.00 13.93 -13.45
N THR A 420 15.19 12.88 -13.44
CA THR A 420 15.59 11.55 -13.91
C THR A 420 14.85 11.20 -15.19
N THR A 421 15.58 10.73 -16.18
CA THR A 421 15.00 10.27 -17.44
C THR A 421 15.31 8.79 -17.67
N LYS A 422 14.28 8.01 -18.03
CA LYS A 422 14.42 6.57 -18.36
C LYS A 422 13.91 6.28 -19.76
N LEU A 423 14.76 5.65 -20.56
CA LEU A 423 14.40 5.10 -21.85
C LEU A 423 14.37 3.58 -21.78
N LYS A 424 13.29 2.98 -22.24
CA LYS A 424 13.05 1.54 -22.16
C LYS A 424 12.77 0.99 -23.56
N PHE A 425 13.45 -0.09 -23.92
CA PHE A 425 13.21 -0.80 -25.17
C PHE A 425 13.04 -2.28 -24.89
N SER A 426 12.14 -2.92 -25.60
CA SER A 426 12.12 -4.37 -25.60
C SER A 426 11.68 -4.94 -26.93
N ALA A 427 12.23 -6.10 -27.29
CA ALA A 427 11.85 -6.87 -28.44
C ALA A 427 11.74 -8.34 -28.08
N GLY A 428 10.83 -9.04 -28.72
CA GLY A 428 10.71 -10.47 -28.45
C GLY A 428 9.85 -11.21 -29.46
N VAL A 429 9.90 -12.51 -29.31
CA VAL A 429 9.18 -13.45 -30.15
C VAL A 429 8.50 -14.51 -29.27
N LYS A 430 7.25 -14.82 -29.62
CA LYS A 430 6.55 -16.00 -29.13
C LYS A 430 6.38 -16.96 -30.30
N TYR A 431 6.84 -18.19 -30.11
CA TYR A 431 6.73 -19.28 -31.06
C TYR A 431 5.83 -20.37 -30.53
N ARG A 432 4.81 -20.74 -31.28
CA ARG A 432 3.84 -21.78 -30.93
C ARG A 432 3.56 -22.64 -32.17
N PRO A 433 4.41 -23.62 -32.51
CA PRO A 433 4.25 -24.46 -33.70
C PRO A 433 3.01 -25.33 -33.63
N ASN A 434 2.59 -25.75 -32.43
CA ASN A 434 1.43 -26.60 -32.19
C ASN A 434 0.88 -26.38 -30.76
N LEU A 435 -0.14 -27.14 -30.38
CA LEU A 435 -0.77 -27.05 -29.07
C LEU A 435 0.10 -27.62 -27.92
N ARG A 436 1.14 -28.39 -28.26
CA ARG A 436 1.99 -29.07 -27.26
C ARG A 436 3.22 -28.26 -26.88
N PHE A 437 3.65 -27.33 -27.74
CA PHE A 437 4.86 -26.55 -27.52
C PHE A 437 4.60 -25.07 -27.70
N SER A 438 5.14 -24.25 -26.76
CA SER A 438 5.27 -22.80 -26.97
C SER A 438 6.55 -22.29 -26.29
N GLY A 439 7.26 -21.43 -26.98
CA GLY A 439 8.42 -20.70 -26.48
C GLY A 439 8.19 -19.20 -26.56
N ARG A 440 8.77 -18.48 -25.64
CA ARG A 440 8.84 -17.02 -25.65
C ARG A 440 10.25 -16.60 -25.32
N PHE A 441 10.78 -15.69 -26.11
CA PHE A 441 12.02 -14.98 -25.84
C PHE A 441 11.73 -13.48 -25.84
N LYS A 442 12.28 -12.73 -24.89
CA LYS A 442 12.22 -11.29 -24.81
C LYS A 442 13.58 -10.77 -24.37
N TYR A 443 14.12 -9.82 -25.09
CA TYR A 443 15.22 -8.96 -24.66
C TYR A 443 14.65 -7.62 -24.23
N PHE A 444 15.22 -7.01 -23.18
CA PHE A 444 14.86 -5.67 -22.73
C PHE A 444 16.11 -4.90 -22.32
N PHE A 445 16.05 -3.62 -22.58
CA PHE A 445 17.08 -2.64 -22.28
C PHE A 445 16.44 -1.42 -21.61
N GLU A 446 17.08 -0.90 -20.58
CA GLU A 446 16.71 0.36 -19.93
C GLU A 446 17.97 1.20 -19.75
N ASN A 447 17.90 2.46 -20.17
CA ASN A 447 18.91 3.47 -19.89
C ASN A 447 18.28 4.53 -19.01
N THR A 448 18.93 4.87 -17.90
CA THR A 448 18.53 5.90 -16.94
C THR A 448 19.60 6.97 -16.90
N ASP A 449 19.19 8.17 -17.24
CA ASP A 449 19.98 9.37 -17.11
C ASP A 449 19.67 10.05 -15.80
N ASP A 450 20.68 10.47 -15.06
CA ASP A 450 20.62 11.07 -13.73
C ASP A 450 19.70 10.30 -12.76
N PRO A 451 20.08 9.05 -12.39
CA PRO A 451 19.27 8.21 -11.51
C PRO A 451 19.23 8.79 -10.09
N PHE A 452 18.27 9.64 -9.85
CA PHE A 452 18.08 10.31 -8.58
C PHE A 452 17.13 9.52 -7.67
N SER A 453 17.51 9.36 -6.40
CA SER A 453 16.66 8.74 -5.39
C SER A 453 16.11 9.79 -4.43
N PRO A 454 14.83 10.15 -4.51
CA PRO A 454 14.23 11.18 -3.65
C PRO A 454 13.88 10.68 -2.24
N TYR A 455 14.47 9.57 -1.78
CA TYR A 455 14.11 8.98 -0.48
C TYR A 455 14.72 9.68 0.72
N GLU A 456 15.66 10.57 0.49
CA GLU A 456 16.30 11.28 1.59
C GLU A 456 15.61 12.61 1.86
N GLN A 457 15.44 12.91 3.14
CA GLN A 457 14.84 14.15 3.60
C GLN A 457 15.94 15.19 3.78
N LEU A 458 15.74 16.36 3.22
CA LEU A 458 16.58 17.52 3.45
C LEU A 458 15.91 18.47 4.42
N PHE A 459 16.76 19.04 5.29
CA PHE A 459 16.38 20.10 6.19
C PHE A 459 17.23 21.32 5.88
N GLU A 460 16.61 22.46 5.79
CA GLU A 460 17.27 23.75 5.64
C GLU A 460 16.90 24.63 6.82
N ARG A 461 17.89 25.28 7.40
CA ARG A 461 17.66 26.26 8.45
C ARG A 461 17.04 27.52 7.83
N SER A 462 15.97 28.01 8.43
CA SER A 462 15.29 29.23 7.98
C SER A 462 16.27 30.39 7.81
N GLY A 463 16.16 31.10 6.69
CA GLY A 463 17.03 32.23 6.38
C GLY A 463 18.47 31.90 6.01
N LYS A 464 18.80 30.62 5.80
CA LYS A 464 20.14 30.19 5.36
C LYS A 464 20.08 29.65 3.93
N THR A 465 21.16 29.93 3.21
CA THR A 465 21.31 29.45 1.83
C THR A 465 21.64 27.96 1.81
N LEU A 466 21.13 27.27 0.83
CA LEU A 466 21.51 25.92 0.49
C LEU A 466 23.04 25.81 0.38
N GLY A 467 23.68 24.83 1.02
CA GLY A 467 25.16 24.73 1.09
C GLY A 467 25.79 25.33 2.33
N SER A 468 25.02 25.93 3.19
CA SER A 468 25.48 26.33 4.52
C SER A 468 25.76 25.09 5.39
N PRO A 469 26.76 25.11 6.32
CA PRO A 469 27.11 23.98 7.20
C PRO A 469 25.96 23.54 8.15
N PHE A 470 24.75 23.97 7.90
CA PHE A 470 23.57 23.68 8.70
C PHE A 470 22.68 22.58 8.12
N TYR A 471 23.14 21.85 7.09
CA TYR A 471 22.43 20.65 6.68
C TYR A 471 22.52 19.58 7.75
N TYR A 472 21.36 19.16 8.18
CA TYR A 472 21.25 18.23 9.30
C TYR A 472 21.64 16.80 8.95
N PHE A 473 21.79 16.47 7.67
CA PHE A 473 22.18 15.14 7.23
C PHE A 473 23.37 15.22 6.31
N GLN A 474 24.46 14.64 6.74
CA GLN A 474 25.68 14.46 5.97
C GLN A 474 25.52 13.49 4.80
N ARG A 475 24.29 13.10 4.47
CA ARG A 475 23.97 12.27 3.30
C ARG A 475 23.97 13.03 1.99
N ASP A 476 24.21 14.32 2.01
CA ASP A 476 24.40 15.12 0.81
C ASP A 476 25.47 14.57 -0.10
N SER A 477 26.53 13.98 0.45
CA SER A 477 27.58 13.34 -0.34
C SER A 477 27.09 12.19 -1.20
N LEU A 478 25.98 11.55 -0.85
CA LEU A 478 25.32 10.52 -1.67
C LEU A 478 24.52 11.08 -2.85
N ARG A 479 24.39 12.40 -2.90
CA ARG A 479 23.60 13.11 -3.91
C ARG A 479 24.45 14.01 -4.79
N TYR A 480 25.73 14.11 -4.53
CA TYR A 480 26.60 14.93 -5.34
C TYR A 480 26.70 14.35 -6.75
N GLY A 481 26.05 15.03 -7.67
CA GLY A 481 26.10 14.70 -9.09
C GLY A 481 25.64 13.26 -9.36
N SER A 482 26.47 12.54 -10.05
CA SER A 482 26.25 11.16 -10.48
C SER A 482 26.57 10.09 -9.44
N ILE A 483 26.93 10.45 -8.21
CA ILE A 483 27.24 9.45 -7.17
C ILE A 483 25.95 8.84 -6.63
N THR A 484 25.52 7.79 -7.26
CA THR A 484 24.32 7.03 -6.87
C THR A 484 24.52 5.54 -7.14
N ASN A 485 24.09 4.68 -6.22
CA ASN A 485 24.04 3.23 -6.40
C ASN A 485 22.83 2.77 -7.25
N GLN A 486 22.26 3.65 -8.08
CA GLN A 486 21.20 3.31 -9.00
C GLN A 486 21.79 2.99 -10.38
N PRO A 487 21.29 1.96 -11.08
CA PRO A 487 21.81 1.63 -12.41
C PRO A 487 21.46 2.71 -13.43
N THR A 488 22.46 3.05 -14.27
CA THR A 488 22.25 3.85 -15.47
C THR A 488 21.91 2.98 -16.68
N ASN A 489 22.40 1.75 -16.71
CA ASN A 489 22.10 0.80 -17.77
C ASN A 489 21.60 -0.53 -17.20
N LEU A 490 20.58 -1.08 -17.84
CA LEU A 490 20.06 -2.40 -17.54
C LEU A 490 19.84 -3.17 -18.85
N HIS A 491 20.43 -4.33 -18.94
CA HIS A 491 20.20 -5.30 -20.04
C HIS A 491 19.59 -6.56 -19.46
N GLY A 492 18.58 -7.11 -20.11
CA GLY A 492 17.99 -8.34 -19.61
C GLY A 492 17.34 -9.20 -20.68
N VAL A 493 17.21 -10.46 -20.33
CA VAL A 493 16.54 -11.47 -21.14
C VAL A 493 15.52 -12.23 -20.32
N ASP A 494 14.40 -12.51 -20.95
CA ASP A 494 13.33 -13.35 -20.45
C ASP A 494 13.11 -14.49 -21.44
N PHE A 495 13.28 -15.72 -21.00
CA PHE A 495 13.06 -16.91 -21.81
C PHE A 495 12.09 -17.85 -21.10
N THR A 496 11.10 -18.36 -21.83
CA THR A 496 10.13 -19.32 -21.27
C THR A 496 9.77 -20.36 -22.32
N ILE A 497 9.79 -21.62 -21.94
CA ILE A 497 9.31 -22.75 -22.74
C ILE A 497 8.18 -23.42 -21.97
N ASN A 498 7.09 -23.75 -22.68
CA ASN A 498 6.03 -24.61 -22.16
C ASN A 498 5.90 -25.81 -23.11
N PHE A 499 5.88 -26.98 -22.50
CA PHE A 499 5.77 -28.25 -23.20
C PHE A 499 4.68 -29.12 -22.60
N ARG A 500 3.74 -29.53 -23.43
CA ARG A 500 2.58 -30.35 -23.08
C ARG A 500 2.59 -31.62 -23.95
N PRO A 501 3.36 -32.65 -23.58
CA PRO A 501 3.49 -33.86 -24.38
C PRO A 501 2.15 -34.57 -24.58
N ASN A 502 1.27 -34.51 -23.61
CA ASN A 502 -0.08 -35.09 -23.64
C ASN A 502 -1.05 -34.25 -22.79
N ARG A 503 -2.32 -34.68 -22.69
CA ARG A 503 -3.35 -33.96 -21.93
C ARG A 503 -3.14 -33.98 -20.42
N LYS A 504 -2.34 -34.94 -19.92
CA LYS A 504 -2.09 -35.20 -18.50
C LYS A 504 -0.84 -34.51 -17.98
N THR A 505 0.06 -34.06 -18.86
CA THR A 505 1.36 -33.51 -18.49
C THR A 505 1.56 -32.13 -19.06
N ASN A 506 1.97 -31.20 -18.22
CA ASN A 506 2.38 -29.85 -18.61
C ASN A 506 3.71 -29.52 -17.89
N MET A 507 4.69 -29.09 -18.65
CA MET A 507 6.01 -28.72 -18.14
C MET A 507 6.34 -27.29 -18.59
N SER A 508 6.98 -26.53 -17.74
CA SER A 508 7.51 -25.22 -18.11
C SER A 508 8.94 -25.04 -17.60
N ALA A 509 9.76 -24.39 -18.39
CA ALA A 509 11.07 -23.93 -17.99
C ALA A 509 11.20 -22.45 -18.33
N GLY A 510 11.76 -21.67 -17.44
CA GLY A 510 11.96 -20.24 -17.59
C GLY A 510 13.35 -19.83 -17.12
N LEU A 511 13.86 -18.77 -17.74
CA LEU A 511 15.09 -18.10 -17.34
C LEU A 511 14.87 -16.60 -17.45
N ARG A 512 15.10 -15.88 -16.35
CA ARG A 512 15.23 -14.44 -16.34
C ARG A 512 16.64 -14.07 -15.91
N ALA A 513 17.32 -13.28 -16.72
CA ALA A 513 18.65 -12.78 -16.42
C ALA A 513 18.73 -11.28 -16.69
N SER A 514 19.44 -10.54 -15.86
CA SER A 514 19.72 -9.12 -16.09
C SER A 514 21.10 -8.73 -15.55
N LEU A 515 21.69 -7.77 -16.23
CA LEU A 515 22.89 -7.05 -15.85
C LEU A 515 22.52 -5.58 -15.69
N GLU A 516 22.80 -5.01 -14.54
CA GLU A 516 22.60 -3.62 -14.19
C GLU A 516 23.98 -2.99 -13.93
N THR A 517 24.27 -1.86 -14.53
CA THR A 517 25.56 -1.18 -14.39
C THR A 517 25.39 0.33 -14.19
N ASN A 518 26.29 0.94 -13.46
CA ASN A 518 26.49 2.37 -13.38
C ASN A 518 28.00 2.65 -13.34
N GLY A 519 28.53 3.13 -14.44
CA GLY A 519 29.94 3.47 -14.61
C GLY A 519 30.17 4.97 -14.85
N GLU A 520 29.26 5.84 -14.41
CA GLU A 520 29.39 7.29 -14.59
C GLU A 520 30.58 7.89 -13.81
N THR A 521 30.98 7.22 -12.71
CA THR A 521 32.20 7.57 -11.99
C THR A 521 33.04 6.34 -11.73
N ASP A 522 34.35 6.42 -11.91
CA ASP A 522 35.29 5.32 -11.66
C ASP A 522 35.25 4.80 -10.22
N SER A 523 34.85 5.65 -9.26
CA SER A 523 34.75 5.29 -7.85
C SER A 523 33.49 4.49 -7.50
N LEU A 524 32.48 4.50 -8.37
CA LEU A 524 31.21 3.83 -8.09
C LEU A 524 31.19 2.37 -8.54
N ASP A 525 31.65 2.11 -9.75
CA ASP A 525 31.72 0.78 -10.41
C ASP A 525 30.59 -0.17 -10.02
N PHE A 526 29.35 0.35 -10.11
CA PHE A 526 28.18 -0.42 -9.70
C PHE A 526 27.84 -1.47 -10.76
N GLU A 527 27.83 -2.71 -10.33
CA GLU A 527 27.39 -3.84 -11.16
C GLU A 527 26.45 -4.75 -10.33
N ARG A 528 25.33 -5.14 -10.92
CA ARG A 528 24.43 -6.12 -10.35
C ARG A 528 24.01 -7.14 -11.37
N THR A 529 24.28 -8.41 -11.08
CA THR A 529 23.89 -9.55 -11.92
C THR A 529 22.77 -10.33 -11.23
N LYS A 530 21.67 -10.53 -11.94
CA LYS A 530 20.54 -11.36 -11.51
C LYS A 530 20.33 -12.52 -12.45
N LEU A 531 20.11 -13.71 -11.89
CA LEU A 531 19.80 -14.92 -12.64
C LEU A 531 18.72 -15.71 -11.91
N GLN A 532 17.61 -16.00 -12.59
CA GLN A 532 16.45 -16.68 -12.02
C GLN A 532 15.94 -17.79 -12.95
N PRO A 533 16.60 -18.96 -13.00
CA PRO A 533 16.04 -20.12 -13.66
C PRO A 533 14.90 -20.72 -12.81
N GLN A 534 13.89 -21.23 -13.52
CA GLN A 534 12.77 -21.94 -12.90
C GLN A 534 12.31 -23.10 -13.79
N VAL A 535 11.89 -24.19 -13.16
CA VAL A 535 11.28 -25.32 -13.85
C VAL A 535 10.06 -25.75 -13.06
N SER A 536 8.98 -26.03 -13.74
CA SER A 536 7.79 -26.61 -13.12
C SER A 536 7.20 -27.71 -13.98
N ALA A 537 6.59 -28.68 -13.31
CA ALA A 537 5.87 -29.77 -13.97
C ALA A 537 4.55 -30.03 -13.25
N ASN A 538 3.53 -30.29 -14.04
CA ASN A 538 2.21 -30.72 -13.58
C ASN A 538 1.86 -32.03 -14.27
N PHE A 539 1.45 -33.02 -13.51
CA PHE A 539 1.06 -34.33 -13.99
C PHE A 539 -0.27 -34.76 -13.36
N ALA A 540 -1.30 -34.91 -14.17
CA ALA A 540 -2.65 -35.35 -13.77
C ALA A 540 -2.95 -36.72 -14.40
N PRO A 541 -2.49 -37.84 -13.79
CA PRO A 541 -2.68 -39.20 -14.32
C PRO A 541 -4.17 -39.56 -14.43
N THR A 542 -4.99 -39.06 -13.50
CA THR A 542 -6.44 -39.24 -13.48
C THR A 542 -7.15 -37.92 -13.13
N PRO A 543 -8.47 -37.78 -13.32
CA PRO A 543 -9.20 -36.58 -12.88
C PRO A 543 -9.15 -36.32 -11.36
N ARG A 544 -8.78 -37.32 -10.56
CA ARG A 544 -8.74 -37.22 -9.10
C ARG A 544 -7.33 -36.96 -8.54
N TRP A 545 -6.28 -37.09 -9.36
CA TRP A 545 -4.90 -36.92 -8.95
C TRP A 545 -4.22 -35.87 -9.78
N ASN A 546 -3.67 -34.86 -9.10
CA ASN A 546 -2.89 -33.80 -9.71
C ASN A 546 -1.60 -33.64 -8.90
N LEU A 547 -0.47 -33.93 -9.53
CA LEU A 547 0.86 -33.79 -8.96
C LEU A 547 1.52 -32.55 -9.56
N PHE A 548 1.90 -31.60 -8.72
CA PHE A 548 2.62 -30.40 -9.12
C PHE A 548 3.96 -30.32 -8.40
N GLY A 549 5.01 -29.97 -9.13
CA GLY A 549 6.32 -29.68 -8.59
C GLY A 549 6.93 -28.47 -9.28
N SER A 550 7.64 -27.65 -8.52
CA SER A 550 8.40 -26.51 -9.06
C SER A 550 9.73 -26.36 -8.32
N ILE A 551 10.76 -25.99 -9.08
CA ILE A 551 12.09 -25.63 -8.57
C ILE A 551 12.43 -24.28 -9.16
N SER A 552 12.87 -23.34 -8.32
CA SER A 552 13.42 -22.06 -8.73
C SER A 552 14.71 -21.77 -7.98
N TYR A 553 15.63 -21.14 -8.66
CA TYR A 553 16.87 -20.64 -8.08
C TYR A 553 16.97 -19.15 -8.32
N ALA A 554 17.40 -18.39 -7.34
CA ALA A 554 17.64 -16.96 -7.44
C ALA A 554 19.10 -16.65 -7.09
N TYR A 555 19.80 -16.09 -8.05
CA TYR A 555 21.14 -15.54 -7.86
C TYR A 555 21.05 -14.02 -8.05
N ASP A 556 21.48 -13.28 -7.05
CA ASP A 556 21.52 -11.82 -7.06
C ASP A 556 22.85 -11.39 -6.42
N LYS A 557 23.75 -10.89 -7.22
CA LYS A 557 25.05 -10.38 -6.79
C LYS A 557 25.17 -8.93 -7.19
N SER A 558 25.48 -8.06 -6.23
CA SER A 558 25.79 -6.66 -6.50
C SER A 558 27.15 -6.29 -5.95
N ASN A 559 27.89 -5.50 -6.70
CA ASN A 559 29.08 -4.78 -6.30
C ASN A 559 28.80 -3.29 -6.43
N GLY A 560 29.38 -2.48 -5.56
CA GLY A 560 29.23 -1.03 -5.62
C GLY A 560 29.73 -0.38 -4.35
N LEU A 561 29.83 0.92 -4.36
CA LEU A 561 30.20 1.71 -3.19
C LEU A 561 28.99 1.84 -2.26
N ALA A 562 29.15 1.42 -1.02
CA ALA A 562 28.18 1.69 0.04
C ALA A 562 28.71 2.86 0.88
N VAL A 563 28.05 4.00 0.81
CA VAL A 563 28.33 5.13 1.68
C VAL A 563 27.36 5.07 2.85
N VAL A 564 27.87 4.88 4.04
CA VAL A 564 27.10 4.86 5.28
C VAL A 564 27.37 6.19 5.98
N ALA A 565 26.34 7.04 6.08
CA ALA A 565 26.42 8.22 6.91
C ALA A 565 26.43 7.77 8.38
N MET A 566 27.54 7.98 9.06
CA MET A 566 27.59 7.83 10.50
C MET A 566 27.16 9.15 11.12
N MET A 567 26.06 9.11 11.85
CA MET A 567 25.70 10.23 12.71
C MET A 567 26.61 10.18 13.92
N ASP A 568 27.51 11.14 13.94
CA ASP A 568 28.28 11.43 15.15
C ASP A 568 27.30 12.16 16.09
N GLY A 569 26.85 11.42 17.12
CA GLY A 569 25.81 11.82 18.06
C GLY A 569 25.96 13.18 18.61
#